data_fa5420d4fbecb016e09645266d1d63b6
#
_entry.id   fa5420d4fbecb016e09645266d1d63b6
#
_cell.length_a   1.000
_cell.length_b   1.000
_cell.length_c   1.000
_cell.angle_alpha   90.00
_cell.angle_beta   90.00
_cell.angle_gamma   90.00
#
_symmetry.space_group_name_H-M   'P 1'
#
loop_
_entity.id
_entity.type
_entity.pdbx_description
1 polymer ?
#
loop_
_entity_poly.entity_id
_entity_poly.type
_entity_poly.pdbx_seq_one_letter_code
_entity_poly.pdbx_strand_id
1 'polypeptide(L)'
;MILTDDNFATIVGAVEYGRALYDNLLKYLRFQMSTLVAYIAIFIGAGIFAIAGGIPLDPLQILWLNMVIDIPIAVALGFDEPTGGLMERAPRPVGAPVLSTANWVRLCTQGFVMTVGTLIAYQIGEANYDLAVASTMLLTTLSLFHLAAGLLARDQVRTIFSRAAIPGPTQLRRYGVALLAIIFVTEIGFLQRVFSVVDLTLAQWGICIGIALSLVVVEEVIKFFIRRRARSAAPAGAGAITVT
;
A
#
# COMPACT_ATOMS: atom_id res chain seq x y z
N MET A 1 -14.79 -29.63 4.43
CA MET A 1 -15.01 -29.22 5.81
C MET A 1 -15.73 -30.37 6.52
N ILE A 2 -15.21 -30.86 7.63
CA ILE A 2 -15.85 -31.94 8.42
C ILE A 2 -16.27 -31.28 9.72
N LEU A 3 -17.57 -31.34 10.05
CA LEU A 3 -18.12 -30.90 11.33
C LEU A 3 -17.98 -32.06 12.33
N THR A 4 -17.36 -31.77 13.46
CA THR A 4 -17.22 -32.74 14.58
C THR A 4 -18.25 -32.55 15.63
N ASP A 5 -18.98 -31.44 15.63
CA ASP A 5 -19.95 -31.01 16.66
C ASP A 5 -21.39 -30.93 16.16
N ASP A 6 -21.65 -31.25 14.88
CA ASP A 6 -22.96 -31.17 14.20
C ASP A 6 -23.71 -29.84 14.45
N ASN A 7 -22.96 -28.77 14.77
CA ASN A 7 -23.51 -27.47 15.14
C ASN A 7 -23.58 -26.53 13.93
N PHE A 8 -24.78 -26.11 13.56
CA PHE A 8 -24.99 -25.18 12.45
C PHE A 8 -24.30 -23.81 12.68
N ALA A 9 -24.18 -23.34 13.92
CA ALA A 9 -23.49 -22.12 14.26
C ALA A 9 -22.00 -22.15 13.87
N THR A 10 -21.38 -23.33 13.93
CA THR A 10 -19.98 -23.53 13.48
C THR A 10 -19.85 -23.34 11.97
N ILE A 11 -20.86 -23.74 11.18
CA ILE A 11 -20.88 -23.50 9.73
C ILE A 11 -20.95 -21.99 9.43
N VAL A 12 -21.86 -21.28 10.12
CA VAL A 12 -22.02 -19.83 9.96
C VAL A 12 -20.72 -19.10 10.30
N GLY A 13 -20.10 -19.42 11.43
CA GLY A 13 -18.82 -18.86 11.84
C GLY A 13 -17.70 -19.14 10.84
N ALA A 14 -17.64 -20.35 10.28
CA ALA A 14 -16.64 -20.69 9.26
C ALA A 14 -16.85 -19.91 7.95
N VAL A 15 -18.09 -19.65 7.54
CA VAL A 15 -18.40 -18.81 6.37
C VAL A 15 -17.99 -17.36 6.63
N GLU A 16 -18.28 -16.81 7.81
CA GLU A 16 -17.88 -15.46 8.20
C GLU A 16 -16.35 -15.32 8.19
N TYR A 17 -15.64 -16.25 8.81
CA TYR A 17 -14.18 -16.29 8.80
C TYR A 17 -13.61 -16.39 7.38
N GLY A 18 -14.18 -17.24 6.54
CA GLY A 18 -13.77 -17.38 5.15
C GLY A 18 -13.94 -16.09 4.34
N ARG A 19 -15.03 -15.34 4.58
CA ARG A 19 -15.26 -14.02 3.95
C ARG A 19 -14.25 -12.98 4.44
N ALA A 20 -13.94 -12.95 5.73
CA ALA A 20 -12.93 -12.08 6.31
C ALA A 20 -11.53 -12.35 5.74
N LEU A 21 -11.16 -13.62 5.66
CA LEU A 21 -9.89 -14.05 5.06
C LEU A 21 -9.77 -13.62 3.60
N TYR A 22 -10.84 -13.79 2.83
CA TYR A 22 -10.88 -13.36 1.43
C TYR A 22 -10.74 -11.84 1.28
N ASP A 23 -11.40 -11.04 2.12
CA ASP A 23 -11.25 -9.58 2.11
C ASP A 23 -9.80 -9.17 2.42
N ASN A 24 -9.15 -9.81 3.39
CA ASN A 24 -7.75 -9.54 3.73
C ASN A 24 -6.79 -9.97 2.62
N LEU A 25 -7.05 -11.10 1.96
CA LEU A 25 -6.31 -11.52 0.77
C LEU A 25 -6.42 -10.47 -0.35
N LEU A 26 -7.60 -9.89 -0.57
CA LEU A 26 -7.76 -8.83 -1.56
C LEU A 26 -6.99 -7.56 -1.19
N LYS A 27 -6.91 -7.18 0.10
CA LYS A 27 -6.09 -6.05 0.56
C LYS A 27 -4.61 -6.30 0.23
N TYR A 28 -4.10 -7.49 0.55
CA TYR A 28 -2.73 -7.90 0.22
C TYR A 28 -2.47 -7.90 -1.28
N LEU A 29 -3.35 -8.49 -2.09
CA LEU A 29 -3.19 -8.51 -3.54
C LEU A 29 -3.14 -7.12 -4.15
N ARG A 30 -3.95 -6.18 -3.66
CA ARG A 30 -3.92 -4.78 -4.11
C ARG A 30 -2.58 -4.13 -3.82
N PHE A 31 -2.09 -4.28 -2.59
CA PHE A 31 -0.78 -3.81 -2.20
C PHE A 31 0.31 -4.39 -3.10
N GLN A 32 0.37 -5.71 -3.22
CA GLN A 32 1.39 -6.41 -3.98
C GLN A 32 1.36 -6.07 -5.47
N MET A 33 0.18 -5.95 -6.08
CA MET A 33 0.07 -5.61 -7.50
C MET A 33 0.45 -4.15 -7.77
N SER A 34 0.11 -3.21 -6.89
CA SER A 34 0.52 -1.80 -7.07
C SER A 34 2.03 -1.63 -6.95
N THR A 35 2.68 -2.29 -6.00
CA THR A 35 4.14 -2.26 -5.85
C THR A 35 4.85 -2.95 -7.01
N LEU A 36 4.32 -4.08 -7.50
CA LEU A 36 4.85 -4.76 -8.69
C LEU A 36 4.80 -3.87 -9.94
N VAL A 37 3.68 -3.19 -10.18
CA VAL A 37 3.56 -2.23 -11.29
C VAL A 37 4.60 -1.11 -11.13
N ALA A 38 4.80 -0.59 -9.91
CA ALA A 38 5.81 0.42 -9.64
C ALA A 38 7.22 -0.08 -9.94
N TYR A 39 7.61 -1.27 -9.47
CA TYR A 39 8.92 -1.84 -9.77
C TYR A 39 9.18 -1.96 -11.27
N ILE A 40 8.26 -2.58 -12.00
CA ILE A 40 8.39 -2.73 -13.46
C ILE A 40 8.54 -1.37 -14.14
N ALA A 41 7.70 -0.40 -13.78
CA ALA A 41 7.69 0.91 -14.39
C ALA A 41 8.93 1.75 -14.00
N ILE A 42 9.47 1.60 -12.77
CA ILE A 42 10.71 2.26 -12.34
C ILE A 42 11.89 1.79 -13.20
N PHE A 43 12.06 0.48 -13.40
CA PHE A 43 13.16 -0.04 -14.22
C PHE A 43 13.01 0.35 -15.68
N ILE A 44 11.80 0.28 -16.25
CA ILE A 44 11.54 0.75 -17.63
C ILE A 44 11.81 2.25 -17.74
N GLY A 45 11.29 3.05 -16.82
CA GLY A 45 11.50 4.50 -16.82
C GLY A 45 12.96 4.88 -16.66
N ALA A 46 13.67 4.25 -15.72
CA ALA A 46 15.11 4.47 -15.54
C ALA A 46 15.93 4.12 -16.79
N GLY A 47 15.58 3.01 -17.47
CA GLY A 47 16.23 2.61 -18.71
C GLY A 47 15.96 3.60 -19.87
N ILE A 48 14.71 4.04 -20.04
CA ILE A 48 14.34 4.98 -21.13
C ILE A 48 14.97 6.36 -20.93
N PHE A 49 14.96 6.87 -19.70
CA PHE A 49 15.45 8.22 -19.39
C PHE A 49 16.91 8.24 -18.93
N ALA A 50 17.62 7.09 -18.97
CA ALA A 50 19.00 6.93 -18.51
C ALA A 50 19.23 7.40 -17.06
N ILE A 51 18.20 7.31 -16.20
CA ILE A 51 18.26 7.68 -14.79
C ILE A 51 19.02 6.57 -14.04
N ALA A 52 19.94 6.93 -13.15
CA ALA A 52 20.80 6.00 -12.41
C ALA A 52 21.52 4.99 -13.33
N GLY A 53 21.93 5.39 -14.53
CA GLY A 53 22.55 4.48 -15.51
C GLY A 53 21.65 3.34 -16.00
N GLY A 54 20.33 3.44 -15.79
CA GLY A 54 19.34 2.40 -16.12
C GLY A 54 19.18 1.32 -15.04
N ILE A 55 19.91 1.42 -13.93
CA ILE A 55 19.85 0.47 -12.80
C ILE A 55 19.51 1.25 -11.52
N PRO A 56 18.23 1.58 -11.29
CA PRO A 56 17.82 2.47 -10.20
C PRO A 56 17.94 1.84 -8.81
N LEU A 57 17.98 0.51 -8.71
CA LEU A 57 18.07 -0.24 -7.47
C LEU A 57 19.03 -1.41 -7.61
N ASP A 58 19.87 -1.61 -6.59
CA ASP A 58 20.71 -2.78 -6.48
C ASP A 58 19.89 -4.02 -6.06
N PRO A 59 20.31 -5.24 -6.44
CA PRO A 59 19.62 -6.48 -6.04
C PRO A 59 19.42 -6.62 -4.53
N LEU A 60 20.37 -6.18 -3.70
CA LEU A 60 20.26 -6.20 -2.25
C LEU A 60 19.20 -5.21 -1.74
N GLN A 61 19.06 -4.04 -2.37
CA GLN A 61 18.04 -3.06 -2.04
C GLN A 61 16.63 -3.58 -2.39
N ILE A 62 16.49 -4.29 -3.51
CA ILE A 62 15.22 -4.96 -3.87
C ILE A 62 14.89 -6.05 -2.85
N LEU A 63 15.88 -6.85 -2.45
CA LEU A 63 15.69 -7.87 -1.42
C LEU A 63 15.27 -7.25 -0.08
N TRP A 64 15.90 -6.14 0.31
CA TRP A 64 15.54 -5.38 1.51
C TRP A 64 14.08 -4.93 1.48
N LEU A 65 13.65 -4.29 0.39
CA LEU A 65 12.27 -3.85 0.21
C LEU A 65 11.29 -5.02 0.34
N ASN A 66 11.52 -6.11 -0.37
CA ASN A 66 10.61 -7.25 -0.37
C ASN A 66 10.58 -7.99 0.97
N MET A 67 11.73 -8.19 1.63
CA MET A 67 11.79 -8.98 2.87
C MET A 67 11.52 -8.15 4.12
N VAL A 68 12.09 -6.96 4.20
CA VAL A 68 12.10 -6.20 5.46
C VAL A 68 10.97 -5.17 5.50
N ILE A 69 10.58 -4.60 4.36
CA ILE A 69 9.52 -3.62 4.29
C ILE A 69 8.17 -4.28 3.97
N ASP A 70 8.11 -5.12 2.92
CA ASP A 70 6.84 -5.65 2.43
C ASP A 70 6.28 -6.77 3.31
N ILE A 71 7.12 -7.63 3.92
CA ILE A 71 6.62 -8.71 4.78
C ILE A 71 5.83 -8.19 5.98
N PRO A 72 6.32 -7.24 6.81
CA PRO A 72 5.53 -6.68 7.91
C PRO A 72 4.21 -6.07 7.43
N ILE A 73 4.20 -5.39 6.28
CA ILE A 73 3.00 -4.79 5.68
C ILE A 73 2.04 -5.90 5.22
N ALA A 74 2.53 -6.93 4.53
CA ALA A 74 1.73 -8.07 4.09
C ALA A 74 1.09 -8.81 5.27
N VAL A 75 1.86 -9.05 6.34
CA VAL A 75 1.36 -9.63 7.59
C VAL A 75 0.32 -8.72 8.24
N ALA A 76 0.53 -7.40 8.23
CA ALA A 76 -0.46 -6.46 8.73
C ALA A 76 -1.79 -6.57 7.96
N LEU A 77 -1.74 -6.64 6.63
CA LEU A 77 -2.94 -6.76 5.79
C LEU A 77 -3.62 -8.12 5.92
N GLY A 78 -2.85 -9.21 6.02
CA GLY A 78 -3.38 -10.57 6.19
C GLY A 78 -4.13 -10.78 7.50
N PHE A 79 -3.75 -10.07 8.56
CA PHE A 79 -4.37 -10.12 9.87
C PHE A 79 -5.14 -8.83 10.21
N ASP A 80 -5.62 -8.11 9.19
CA ASP A 80 -6.43 -6.92 9.40
C ASP A 80 -7.82 -7.29 9.95
N GLU A 81 -8.41 -6.36 10.71
CA GLU A 81 -9.73 -6.57 11.28
C GLU A 81 -10.79 -6.80 10.19
N PRO A 82 -11.75 -7.72 10.43
CA PRO A 82 -12.84 -7.97 9.50
C PRO A 82 -13.64 -6.69 9.23
N THR A 83 -14.00 -6.46 7.97
CA THR A 83 -14.89 -5.36 7.62
C THR A 83 -16.30 -5.68 8.11
N GLY A 84 -16.98 -4.74 8.78
CA GLY A 84 -18.35 -4.95 9.24
C GLY A 84 -19.31 -5.31 8.10
N GLY A 85 -20.40 -6.04 8.44
CA GLY A 85 -21.47 -6.43 7.49
C GLY A 85 -21.06 -7.52 6.49
N LEU A 86 -20.09 -8.37 6.82
CA LEU A 86 -19.63 -9.46 5.95
C LEU A 86 -20.74 -10.45 5.60
N MET A 87 -21.59 -10.77 6.57
CA MET A 87 -22.68 -11.74 6.38
C MET A 87 -23.91 -11.16 5.65
N GLU A 88 -24.04 -9.83 5.63
CA GLU A 88 -25.10 -9.13 4.92
C GLU A 88 -24.84 -9.02 3.40
N ARG A 89 -23.61 -9.27 2.97
CA ARG A 89 -23.21 -9.22 1.57
C ARG A 89 -23.74 -10.45 0.82
N ALA A 90 -24.30 -10.22 -0.39
CA ALA A 90 -24.64 -11.32 -1.29
C ALA A 90 -23.44 -12.21 -1.60
N PRO A 91 -23.66 -13.52 -1.83
CA PRO A 91 -22.60 -14.41 -2.29
C PRO A 91 -21.98 -13.90 -3.59
N ARG A 92 -20.69 -14.08 -3.74
CA ARG A 92 -19.98 -13.68 -4.95
C ARG A 92 -20.38 -14.60 -6.12
N PRO A 93 -20.65 -14.04 -7.32
CA PRO A 93 -20.92 -14.86 -8.51
C PRO A 93 -19.75 -15.78 -8.82
N VAL A 94 -20.06 -17.00 -9.24
CA VAL A 94 -19.06 -17.97 -9.71
C VAL A 94 -18.40 -17.41 -10.97
N GLY A 95 -17.07 -17.41 -11.03
CA GLY A 95 -16.33 -16.86 -12.17
C GLY A 95 -16.07 -15.34 -12.15
N ALA A 96 -16.53 -14.63 -11.11
CA ALA A 96 -16.19 -13.20 -10.98
C ALA A 96 -14.67 -13.00 -10.84
N PRO A 97 -14.04 -12.06 -11.59
CA PRO A 97 -12.59 -11.86 -11.52
C PRO A 97 -12.16 -11.36 -10.13
N VAL A 98 -11.04 -11.83 -9.63
CA VAL A 98 -10.50 -11.46 -8.30
C VAL A 98 -10.30 -9.95 -8.19
N LEU A 99 -9.75 -9.35 -9.22
CA LEU A 99 -9.59 -7.90 -9.37
C LEU A 99 -10.41 -7.43 -10.58
N SER A 100 -11.32 -6.49 -10.35
CA SER A 100 -12.09 -5.85 -11.43
C SER A 100 -11.21 -4.92 -12.27
N THR A 101 -11.65 -4.59 -13.49
CA THR A 101 -10.98 -3.62 -14.37
C THR A 101 -10.76 -2.26 -13.65
N ALA A 102 -11.75 -1.82 -12.87
CA ALA A 102 -11.61 -0.60 -12.08
C ALA A 102 -10.51 -0.69 -11.03
N ASN A 103 -10.34 -1.86 -10.39
CA ASN A 103 -9.22 -2.10 -9.49
C ASN A 103 -7.88 -2.05 -10.24
N TRP A 104 -7.78 -2.66 -11.41
CA TRP A 104 -6.55 -2.61 -12.23
C TRP A 104 -6.17 -1.19 -12.63
N VAL A 105 -7.11 -0.38 -13.10
CA VAL A 105 -6.85 1.03 -13.41
C VAL A 105 -6.29 1.77 -12.19
N ARG A 106 -6.89 1.55 -11.02
CA ARG A 106 -6.43 2.17 -9.77
C ARG A 106 -5.03 1.73 -9.38
N LEU A 107 -4.73 0.42 -9.45
CA LEU A 107 -3.41 -0.12 -9.16
C LEU A 107 -2.33 0.41 -10.12
N CYS A 108 -2.65 0.50 -11.41
CA CYS A 108 -1.74 1.11 -12.39
C CYS A 108 -1.52 2.60 -12.10
N THR A 109 -2.56 3.34 -11.68
CA THR A 109 -2.41 4.74 -11.27
C THR A 109 -1.51 4.87 -10.04
N GLN A 110 -1.70 4.02 -9.02
CA GLN A 110 -0.82 3.99 -7.85
C GLN A 110 0.63 3.68 -8.23
N GLY A 111 0.84 2.60 -9.00
CA GLY A 111 2.17 2.22 -9.48
C GLY A 111 2.84 3.33 -10.30
N PHE A 112 2.08 4.03 -11.14
CA PHE A 112 2.58 5.18 -11.91
C PHE A 112 3.01 6.35 -11.00
N VAL A 113 2.20 6.71 -10.01
CA VAL A 113 2.55 7.76 -9.03
C VAL A 113 3.82 7.39 -8.26
N MET A 114 3.91 6.13 -7.80
CA MET A 114 5.11 5.63 -7.12
C MET A 114 6.34 5.71 -8.02
N THR A 115 6.21 5.32 -9.29
CA THR A 115 7.29 5.38 -10.28
C THR A 115 7.79 6.81 -10.48
N VAL A 116 6.88 7.70 -10.84
CA VAL A 116 7.22 9.11 -11.12
C VAL A 116 7.84 9.77 -9.88
N GLY A 117 7.22 9.58 -8.72
CA GLY A 117 7.74 10.14 -7.46
C GLY A 117 9.13 9.61 -7.10
N THR A 118 9.36 8.31 -7.26
CA THR A 118 10.66 7.69 -6.96
C THR A 118 11.76 8.18 -7.91
N LEU A 119 11.48 8.28 -9.21
CA LEU A 119 12.45 8.80 -10.19
C LEU A 119 12.70 10.30 -10.00
N ILE A 120 11.68 11.09 -9.63
CA ILE A 120 11.84 12.51 -9.28
C ILE A 120 12.72 12.65 -8.03
N ALA A 121 12.54 11.81 -7.00
CA ALA A 121 13.38 11.86 -5.80
C ALA A 121 14.84 11.63 -6.13
N TYR A 122 15.15 10.68 -7.03
CA TYR A 122 16.51 10.45 -7.53
C TYR A 122 17.04 11.69 -8.24
N GLN A 123 16.30 12.25 -9.19
CA GLN A 123 16.75 13.44 -9.96
C GLN A 123 16.99 14.66 -9.08
N ILE A 124 16.15 14.88 -8.06
CA ILE A 124 16.37 15.95 -7.08
C ILE A 124 17.68 15.68 -6.32
N GLY A 125 17.91 14.44 -5.91
CA GLY A 125 19.15 14.01 -5.26
C GLY A 125 20.37 14.24 -6.14
N GLU A 126 20.33 13.81 -7.39
CA GLU A 126 21.44 13.94 -8.36
C GLU A 126 21.73 15.41 -8.72
N ALA A 127 20.71 16.23 -8.86
CA ALA A 127 20.86 17.65 -9.23
C ALA A 127 21.42 18.53 -8.10
N ASN A 128 21.21 18.18 -6.83
CA ASN A 128 21.53 19.03 -5.69
C ASN A 128 22.57 18.42 -4.74
N TYR A 129 22.85 17.12 -4.85
CA TYR A 129 23.70 16.37 -3.93
C TYR A 129 24.54 15.34 -4.71
N ASP A 130 25.13 14.37 -4.00
CA ASP A 130 25.92 13.30 -4.57
C ASP A 130 25.05 12.13 -5.07
N LEU A 131 25.60 11.31 -5.98
CA LEU A 131 24.94 10.10 -6.50
C LEU A 131 24.54 9.10 -5.40
N ALA A 132 25.33 9.00 -4.33
CA ALA A 132 25.02 8.15 -3.19
C ALA A 132 23.76 8.64 -2.44
N VAL A 133 23.63 9.96 -2.26
CA VAL A 133 22.43 10.60 -1.70
C VAL A 133 21.24 10.38 -2.62
N ALA A 134 21.42 10.55 -3.95
CA ALA A 134 20.35 10.34 -4.92
C ALA A 134 19.78 8.91 -4.86
N SER A 135 20.65 7.88 -4.84
CA SER A 135 20.26 6.48 -4.71
C SER A 135 19.57 6.20 -3.36
N THR A 136 20.05 6.81 -2.27
CA THR A 136 19.44 6.68 -0.96
C THR A 136 18.05 7.34 -0.92
N MET A 137 17.88 8.52 -1.51
CA MET A 137 16.58 9.20 -1.63
C MET A 137 15.59 8.38 -2.46
N LEU A 138 16.07 7.73 -3.53
CA LEU A 138 15.24 6.81 -4.33
C LEU A 138 14.73 5.64 -3.48
N LEU A 139 15.62 4.92 -2.80
CA LEU A 139 15.28 3.77 -1.96
C LEU A 139 14.33 4.18 -0.83
N THR A 140 14.62 5.29 -0.15
CA THR A 140 13.82 5.80 0.97
C THR A 140 12.43 6.21 0.49
N THR A 141 12.32 6.95 -0.62
CA THR A 141 11.04 7.36 -1.19
C THR A 141 10.19 6.16 -1.61
N LEU A 142 10.80 5.17 -2.26
CA LEU A 142 10.10 3.94 -2.65
C LEU A 142 9.63 3.16 -1.41
N SER A 143 10.45 3.04 -0.38
CA SER A 143 10.09 2.39 0.89
C SER A 143 8.90 3.08 1.56
N LEU A 144 8.88 4.42 1.58
CA LEU A 144 7.77 5.21 2.10
C LEU A 144 6.50 5.05 1.27
N PHE A 145 6.62 4.93 -0.06
CA PHE A 145 5.50 4.60 -0.93
C PHE A 145 4.92 3.22 -0.62
N HIS A 146 5.75 2.20 -0.36
CA HIS A 146 5.28 0.88 0.04
C HIS A 146 4.49 0.95 1.35
N LEU A 147 5.00 1.69 2.34
CA LEU A 147 4.29 1.92 3.61
C LEU A 147 2.92 2.60 3.39
N ALA A 148 2.90 3.66 2.58
CA ALA A 148 1.66 4.37 2.22
C ALA A 148 0.69 3.47 1.45
N ALA A 149 1.18 2.72 0.45
CA ALA A 149 0.35 1.79 -0.33
C ALA A 149 -0.28 0.70 0.55
N GLY A 150 0.48 0.15 1.52
CA GLY A 150 -0.04 -0.80 2.50
C GLY A 150 -1.18 -0.21 3.34
N LEU A 151 -1.02 1.02 3.84
CA LEU A 151 -2.07 1.70 4.59
C LEU A 151 -3.31 1.98 3.73
N LEU A 152 -3.13 2.39 2.48
CA LEU A 152 -4.21 2.71 1.54
C LEU A 152 -4.95 1.45 1.03
N ALA A 153 -4.28 0.30 0.96
CA ALA A 153 -4.87 -0.97 0.55
C ALA A 153 -5.94 -1.50 1.51
N ARG A 154 -5.95 -1.05 2.77
CA ARG A 154 -6.91 -1.47 3.82
C ARG A 154 -8.35 -1.10 3.49
N ASP A 155 -8.59 0.11 2.99
CA ASP A 155 -9.93 0.58 2.67
C ASP A 155 -9.93 1.36 1.35
N GLN A 156 -10.82 0.97 0.44
CA GLN A 156 -10.91 1.57 -0.89
C GLN A 156 -11.91 2.73 -0.99
N VAL A 157 -12.75 2.91 0.02
CA VAL A 157 -13.86 3.88 -0.04
C VAL A 157 -13.71 4.93 1.05
N ARG A 158 -13.37 4.51 2.26
CA ARG A 158 -13.26 5.42 3.40
C ARG A 158 -11.97 6.21 3.32
N THR A 159 -12.04 7.48 3.76
CA THR A 159 -10.83 8.29 3.91
C THR A 159 -9.94 7.74 5.01
N ILE A 160 -8.61 7.83 4.85
CA ILE A 160 -7.65 7.42 5.89
C ILE A 160 -7.77 8.28 7.16
N PHE A 161 -8.36 9.46 7.08
CA PHE A 161 -8.59 10.36 8.22
C PHE A 161 -9.83 9.97 9.04
N SER A 162 -10.61 8.97 8.62
CA SER A 162 -11.75 8.51 9.42
C SER A 162 -11.27 7.67 10.60
N ARG A 163 -11.93 7.81 11.77
CA ARG A 163 -11.60 7.00 12.96
C ARG A 163 -11.67 5.49 12.69
N ALA A 164 -12.57 5.06 11.81
CA ALA A 164 -12.72 3.66 11.41
C ALA A 164 -11.61 3.16 10.47
N ALA A 165 -10.79 4.04 9.90
CA ALA A 165 -9.66 3.68 9.06
C ALA A 165 -8.34 3.66 9.84
N ILE A 166 -8.31 4.19 11.07
CA ILE A 166 -7.11 4.19 11.91
C ILE A 166 -6.76 2.74 12.26
N PRO A 167 -5.51 2.29 12.00
CA PRO A 167 -5.07 0.95 12.36
C PRO A 167 -5.16 0.71 13.86
N GLY A 168 -5.60 -0.47 14.27
CA GLY A 168 -5.51 -0.89 15.67
C GLY A 168 -4.05 -0.95 16.16
N PRO A 169 -3.80 -0.99 17.49
CA PRO A 169 -2.46 -0.92 18.06
C PRO A 169 -1.52 -2.03 17.56
N THR A 170 -2.05 -3.22 17.31
CA THR A 170 -1.28 -4.34 16.75
C THR A 170 -0.87 -4.07 15.30
N GLN A 171 -1.75 -3.49 14.50
CA GLN A 171 -1.46 -3.10 13.13
C GLN A 171 -0.44 -1.97 13.09
N LEU A 172 -0.62 -0.95 13.95
CA LEU A 172 0.29 0.17 14.06
C LEU A 172 1.72 -0.29 14.39
N ARG A 173 1.88 -1.30 15.28
CA ARG A 173 3.20 -1.89 15.55
C ARG A 173 3.84 -2.52 14.32
N ARG A 174 3.07 -3.23 13.48
CA ARG A 174 3.59 -3.87 12.25
C ARG A 174 4.05 -2.83 11.23
N TYR A 175 3.27 -1.79 11.01
CA TYR A 175 3.68 -0.64 10.18
C TYR A 175 4.87 0.11 10.80
N GLY A 176 4.91 0.21 12.13
CA GLY A 176 6.03 0.79 12.87
C GLY A 176 7.33 0.03 12.66
N VAL A 177 7.30 -1.32 12.59
CA VAL A 177 8.48 -2.14 12.26
C VAL A 177 8.99 -1.80 10.86
N ALA A 178 8.12 -1.68 9.86
CA ALA A 178 8.53 -1.29 8.51
C ALA A 178 9.13 0.14 8.49
N LEU A 179 8.51 1.08 9.19
CA LEU A 179 9.02 2.45 9.31
C LEU A 179 10.39 2.49 10.00
N LEU A 180 10.57 1.77 11.11
CA LEU A 180 11.85 1.67 11.79
C LEU A 180 12.93 1.04 10.91
N ALA A 181 12.57 0.04 10.09
CA ALA A 181 13.50 -0.56 9.14
C ALA A 181 13.97 0.47 8.10
N ILE A 182 13.08 1.35 7.59
CA ILE A 182 13.45 2.43 6.67
C ILE A 182 14.48 3.38 7.32
N ILE A 183 14.26 3.75 8.58
CA ILE A 183 15.19 4.59 9.31
C ILE A 183 16.52 3.86 9.55
N PHE A 184 16.48 2.61 9.99
CA PHE A 184 17.70 1.87 10.32
C PHE A 184 18.62 1.63 9.12
N VAL A 185 18.08 1.44 7.92
CA VAL A 185 18.92 1.25 6.73
C VAL A 185 19.70 2.51 6.37
N THR A 186 19.18 3.68 6.68
CA THR A 186 19.84 4.96 6.42
C THR A 186 20.74 5.44 7.56
N GLU A 187 20.53 4.98 8.80
CA GLU A 187 21.22 5.50 9.98
C GLU A 187 22.30 4.54 10.54
N ILE A 188 22.21 3.22 10.23
CA ILE A 188 23.14 2.25 10.77
C ILE A 188 24.29 1.99 9.78
N GLY A 189 25.50 2.41 10.12
CA GLY A 189 26.68 2.35 9.24
C GLY A 189 27.04 0.96 8.69
N PHE A 190 26.68 -0.15 9.38
CA PHE A 190 26.80 -1.49 8.82
C PHE A 190 25.81 -1.71 7.68
N LEU A 191 24.53 -1.34 7.87
CA LEU A 191 23.49 -1.48 6.85
C LEU A 191 23.77 -0.56 5.66
N GLN A 192 24.23 0.65 5.90
CA GLN A 192 24.65 1.58 4.86
C GLN A 192 25.68 0.96 3.91
N ARG A 193 26.70 0.30 4.47
CA ARG A 193 27.72 -0.38 3.66
C ARG A 193 27.18 -1.57 2.86
N VAL A 194 26.26 -2.33 3.46
CA VAL A 194 25.66 -3.50 2.79
C VAL A 194 24.74 -3.09 1.66
N PHE A 195 23.96 -2.02 1.86
CA PHE A 195 22.94 -1.57 0.90
C PHE A 195 23.39 -0.38 0.04
N SER A 196 24.67 0.03 0.15
CA SER A 196 25.22 1.17 -0.61
C SER A 196 24.41 2.45 -0.46
N VAL A 197 23.99 2.74 0.77
CA VAL A 197 23.21 3.95 1.13
C VAL A 197 24.02 4.83 2.09
N VAL A 198 23.60 6.08 2.23
CA VAL A 198 24.23 7.08 3.10
C VAL A 198 23.19 7.77 3.97
N ASP A 199 23.67 8.49 5.00
CA ASP A 199 22.82 9.30 5.87
C ASP A 199 22.05 10.35 5.06
N LEU A 200 20.80 10.56 5.44
CA LEU A 200 19.97 11.63 4.88
C LEU A 200 19.76 12.74 5.91
N THR A 201 19.94 13.97 5.47
CA THR A 201 19.59 15.15 6.26
C THR A 201 18.07 15.27 6.46
N LEU A 202 17.62 16.01 7.47
CA LEU A 202 16.19 16.27 7.70
C LEU A 202 15.50 16.91 6.49
N ALA A 203 16.22 17.74 5.72
CA ALA A 203 15.67 18.33 4.50
C ALA A 203 15.41 17.27 3.42
N GLN A 204 16.34 16.34 3.21
CA GLN A 204 16.22 15.22 2.27
C GLN A 204 15.11 14.25 2.70
N TRP A 205 15.01 13.93 3.99
CA TRP A 205 13.88 13.19 4.54
C TRP A 205 12.54 13.90 4.28
N GLY A 206 12.50 15.23 4.48
CA GLY A 206 11.32 16.06 4.18
C GLY A 206 10.88 15.96 2.71
N ILE A 207 11.83 15.97 1.78
CA ILE A 207 11.57 15.80 0.34
C ILE A 207 10.99 14.40 0.07
N CYS A 208 11.63 13.34 0.58
CA CYS A 208 11.17 11.95 0.39
C CYS A 208 9.75 11.74 0.94
N ILE A 209 9.46 12.24 2.15
CA ILE A 209 8.13 12.18 2.77
C ILE A 209 7.12 12.98 1.96
N GLY A 210 7.46 14.21 1.55
CA GLY A 210 6.59 15.06 0.74
C GLY A 210 6.19 14.41 -0.58
N ILE A 211 7.15 13.76 -1.25
CA ILE A 211 6.89 13.00 -2.48
C ILE A 211 6.00 11.78 -2.17
N ALA A 212 6.31 11.01 -1.13
CA ALA A 212 5.52 9.83 -0.77
C ALA A 212 4.06 10.17 -0.40
N LEU A 213 3.81 11.33 0.19
CA LEU A 213 2.46 11.83 0.48
C LEU A 213 1.63 12.10 -0.79
N SER A 214 2.25 12.28 -1.95
CA SER A 214 1.52 12.45 -3.22
C SER A 214 0.61 11.26 -3.53
N LEU A 215 1.03 10.02 -3.19
CA LEU A 215 0.21 8.83 -3.34
C LEU A 215 -1.06 8.90 -2.47
N VAL A 216 -0.92 9.38 -1.25
CA VAL A 216 -2.06 9.57 -0.33
C VAL A 216 -3.03 10.59 -0.90
N VAL A 217 -2.53 11.71 -1.42
CA VAL A 217 -3.37 12.75 -2.05
C VAL A 217 -4.12 12.20 -3.25
N VAL A 218 -3.44 11.53 -4.18
CA VAL A 218 -4.06 10.95 -5.38
C VAL A 218 -5.13 9.93 -4.98
N GLU A 219 -4.86 9.07 -4.01
CA GLU A 219 -5.82 8.09 -3.52
C GLU A 219 -7.04 8.73 -2.85
N GLU A 220 -6.87 9.76 -2.06
CA GLU A 220 -8.00 10.47 -1.44
C GLU A 220 -8.86 11.18 -2.49
N VAL A 221 -8.25 11.72 -3.55
CA VAL A 221 -8.98 12.27 -4.70
C VAL A 221 -9.80 11.18 -5.40
N ILE A 222 -9.21 10.01 -5.67
CA ILE A 222 -9.93 8.87 -6.27
C ILE A 222 -11.10 8.45 -5.36
N LYS A 223 -10.86 8.28 -4.07
CA LYS A 223 -11.90 7.94 -3.07
C LYS A 223 -13.01 8.98 -3.01
N PHE A 224 -12.68 10.27 -3.13
CA PHE A 224 -13.66 11.36 -3.17
C PHE A 224 -14.60 11.20 -4.36
N PHE A 225 -14.07 10.94 -5.56
CA PHE A 225 -14.90 10.75 -6.76
C PHE A 225 -15.75 9.47 -6.67
N ILE A 226 -15.23 8.38 -6.11
CA ILE A 226 -15.99 7.14 -5.88
C ILE A 226 -17.18 7.42 -4.95
N ARG A 227 -16.94 8.09 -3.83
CA ARG A 227 -18.01 8.46 -2.87
C ARG A 227 -19.05 9.38 -3.49
N ARG A 228 -18.64 10.35 -4.31
CA ARG A 228 -19.55 11.26 -5.00
C ARG A 228 -20.45 10.51 -5.97
N ARG A 229 -19.90 9.60 -6.79
CA ARG A 229 -20.68 8.76 -7.71
C ARG A 229 -21.67 7.86 -6.97
N ALA A 230 -21.26 7.25 -5.87
CA ALA A 230 -22.13 6.40 -5.06
C ALA A 230 -23.33 7.18 -4.47
N ARG A 231 -23.11 8.43 -4.04
CA ARG A 231 -24.19 9.31 -3.55
C ARG A 231 -25.17 9.72 -4.65
N SER A 232 -24.67 9.96 -5.87
CA SER A 232 -25.52 10.34 -7.02
C SER A 232 -26.32 9.15 -7.58
N ALA A 233 -25.88 7.92 -7.33
CA ALA A 233 -26.57 6.70 -7.76
C ALA A 233 -27.60 6.18 -6.72
N ALA A 234 -27.61 6.72 -5.50
CA ALA A 234 -28.64 6.40 -4.51
C ALA A 234 -29.98 7.03 -4.94
N PRO A 235 -31.08 6.25 -5.11
CA PRO A 235 -32.37 6.80 -5.49
C PRO A 235 -32.84 7.78 -4.41
N ALA A 236 -33.37 8.93 -4.86
CA ALA A 236 -33.90 10.04 -4.06
C ALA A 236 -35.19 9.66 -3.28
N GLY A 237 -35.29 8.46 -2.74
CA GLY A 237 -36.48 7.90 -2.13
C GLY A 237 -36.30 7.05 -0.89
N ALA A 238 -35.06 6.80 -0.41
CA ALA A 238 -34.86 6.12 0.87
C ALA A 238 -34.89 7.15 2.00
N GLY A 239 -36.08 7.61 2.32
CA GLY A 239 -36.40 8.44 3.47
C GLY A 239 -35.96 7.77 4.77
N ALA A 240 -35.39 8.56 5.67
CA ALA A 240 -34.97 8.25 7.00
C ALA A 240 -35.90 7.24 7.73
N ILE A 241 -35.44 6.02 7.91
CA ILE A 241 -35.92 5.17 9.00
C ILE A 241 -35.07 5.54 10.20
N THR A 242 -35.59 6.51 10.96
CA THR A 242 -35.17 6.79 12.32
C THR A 242 -35.55 5.58 13.16
N VAL A 243 -34.60 4.76 13.54
CA VAL A 243 -34.80 3.77 14.60
C VAL A 243 -34.34 4.44 15.89
N THR A 244 -35.33 4.73 16.71
CA THR A 244 -35.22 5.10 18.13
C THR A 244 -34.52 4.01 18.94
#